data_84f6d4f84ae1c8d1df769960b6fccd5e
#
_entry.id   84f6d4f84ae1c8d1df769960b6fccd5e
#
_cell.length_a   1.000
_cell.length_b   1.000
_cell.length_c   1.000
_cell.angle_alpha   90.00
_cell.angle_beta   90.00
_cell.angle_gamma   90.00
#
_symmetry.space_group_name_H-M   'P 1'
#
loop_
_entity.id
_entity.type
_entity.pdbx_description
1 polymer ?
#
loop_
_entity_poly.entity_id
_entity_poly.type
_entity_poly.pdbx_seq_one_letter_code
_entity_poly.pdbx_strand_id
1 'polypeptide(L)'
;AAQDDTENNREKEKPEKKEEDMSDIEQKVREIEEQAAREITSAEHLEKLNDIRVSFLGKKGTLTAVLKSMKDVAPEDRPKVGKWVNDARESIENKMEETKARLDAEKMKVQLKAETIDVTLPSKMQEIGHRHPNTIALEEVERIFVGMGYEVIEGPEVEYDEYNFTKLNIPPNHPAKDEQDTFYITKDILLRTQTSPVQARVMEQGKLPIRMISPGRVFRSDEVDATHSPSFHQIEGLVIDKGITFADLKGTLDVFAKELFGPDTKTKFRPHHFPFTEPSAEVDVSCFKCGGKGCRFCKGEGWIEILGCGMVHPHVL
;
A
#
# COMPACT_ATOMS: atom_id res chain seq x y z
N ALA A 1 -18.05 106.82 49.36
CA ALA A 1 -16.74 106.48 48.86
C ALA A 1 -16.33 105.17 49.47
N ALA A 2 -16.58 104.12 48.81
CA ALA A 2 -15.99 102.84 49.05
C ALA A 2 -16.10 102.04 47.72
N GLN A 3 -15.07 101.89 47.02
CA GLN A 3 -14.88 100.96 45.91
C GLN A 3 -13.41 100.60 45.85
N ASP A 4 -13.15 99.33 45.42
CA ASP A 4 -11.88 98.73 45.17
C ASP A 4 -11.16 98.02 46.33
N ASP A 5 -11.49 96.73 46.46
CA ASP A 5 -10.52 95.71 46.94
C ASP A 5 -11.05 94.27 46.68
N THR A 6 -11.42 93.94 45.44
CA THR A 6 -11.87 92.53 45.10
C THR A 6 -11.27 91.94 43.82
N GLU A 7 -10.22 92.55 43.26
CA GLU A 7 -9.62 92.01 42.01
C GLU A 7 -8.27 91.28 42.15
N ASN A 8 -7.68 91.21 43.34
CA ASN A 8 -6.30 90.68 43.49
C ASN A 8 -6.19 89.26 44.08
N ASN A 9 -7.33 88.52 44.19
CA ASN A 9 -7.32 87.18 44.79
C ASN A 9 -7.72 86.07 43.84
N ARG A 10 -7.89 86.38 42.53
CA ARG A 10 -8.27 85.37 41.52
C ARG A 10 -7.11 84.83 40.62
N GLU A 11 -5.96 85.49 40.66
CA GLU A 11 -4.83 85.12 39.82
C GLU A 11 -3.80 84.17 40.46
N LYS A 12 -3.84 83.94 41.77
CA LYS A 12 -2.90 83.04 42.46
C LYS A 12 -3.41 81.64 42.68
N GLU A 13 -4.67 81.33 42.50
CA GLU A 13 -5.23 79.98 42.63
C GLU A 13 -5.18 79.09 41.31
N LYS A 14 -4.87 79.70 40.18
CA LYS A 14 -4.84 79.00 38.92
C LYS A 14 -3.59 78.13 38.64
N PRO A 15 -2.36 78.46 39.07
CA PRO A 15 -1.21 77.62 38.77
C PRO A 15 -1.12 76.33 39.64
N GLU A 16 -1.45 76.41 40.94
CA GLU A 16 -1.37 75.20 41.82
C GLU A 16 -2.41 74.11 41.50
N LYS A 17 -3.65 74.50 41.19
CA LYS A 17 -4.67 73.54 40.75
C LYS A 17 -4.36 72.91 39.41
N LYS A 18 -3.65 73.58 38.53
CA LYS A 18 -3.23 73.02 37.20
C LYS A 18 -2.05 72.03 37.33
N GLU A 19 -1.15 72.26 38.29
CA GLU A 19 -0.03 71.34 38.55
C GLU A 19 -0.48 70.09 39.30
N GLU A 20 -1.45 70.12 40.22
CA GLU A 20 -2.07 69.00 40.87
C GLU A 20 -2.86 68.15 39.89
N ASP A 21 -3.67 68.68 38.96
CA ASP A 21 -4.40 67.98 37.94
C ASP A 21 -3.46 67.29 36.93
N MET A 22 -2.31 67.85 36.61
CA MET A 22 -1.30 67.25 35.72
C MET A 22 -0.56 66.09 36.39
N SER A 23 -0.18 66.25 37.68
CA SER A 23 0.43 65.19 38.48
C SER A 23 -0.47 63.93 38.60
N ASP A 24 -1.78 64.15 38.77
CA ASP A 24 -2.78 63.07 38.85
C ASP A 24 -2.94 62.27 37.53
N ILE A 25 -2.85 62.96 36.39
CA ILE A 25 -2.92 62.30 35.08
C ILE A 25 -1.67 61.49 34.83
N GLU A 26 -0.48 62.03 35.13
CA GLU A 26 0.78 61.29 35.00
C GLU A 26 0.77 60.02 35.88
N GLN A 27 0.34 60.13 37.11
CA GLN A 27 0.25 59.04 38.06
C GLN A 27 -0.74 57.96 37.57
N LYS A 28 -1.91 58.38 37.06
CA LYS A 28 -2.87 57.42 36.44
C LYS A 28 -2.31 56.65 35.23
N VAL A 29 -1.56 57.32 34.34
CA VAL A 29 -0.92 56.71 33.22
C VAL A 29 0.11 55.70 33.68
N ARG A 30 0.92 56.00 34.67
CA ARG A 30 1.90 55.07 35.27
C ARG A 30 1.22 53.86 35.94
N GLU A 31 0.14 54.07 36.69
CA GLU A 31 -0.63 52.98 37.30
C GLU A 31 -1.21 52.06 36.29
N ILE A 32 -1.75 52.59 35.17
CA ILE A 32 -2.26 51.77 34.05
C ILE A 32 -1.13 50.98 33.39
N GLU A 33 0.05 51.58 33.18
CA GLU A 33 1.22 50.91 32.62
C GLU A 33 1.69 49.75 33.51
N GLU A 34 1.80 50.01 34.83
CA GLU A 34 2.21 49.01 35.80
C GLU A 34 1.18 47.87 35.92
N GLN A 35 -0.10 48.19 35.88
CA GLN A 35 -1.15 47.17 35.91
C GLN A 35 -1.10 46.29 34.63
N ALA A 36 -1.02 46.94 33.46
CA ALA A 36 -0.87 46.23 32.20
C ALA A 36 0.36 45.34 32.19
N ALA A 37 1.50 45.84 32.69
CA ALA A 37 2.74 45.05 32.77
C ALA A 37 2.61 43.81 33.67
N ARG A 38 1.89 43.92 34.81
CA ARG A 38 1.63 42.79 35.70
C ARG A 38 0.71 41.76 35.04
N GLU A 39 -0.38 42.22 34.43
CA GLU A 39 -1.32 41.30 33.74
C GLU A 39 -0.68 40.59 32.53
N ILE A 40 0.10 41.33 31.71
CA ILE A 40 0.84 40.76 30.56
C ILE A 40 1.82 39.69 31.03
N THR A 41 2.59 39.97 32.11
CA THR A 41 3.56 38.98 32.62
C THR A 41 2.90 37.73 33.18
N SER A 42 1.69 37.85 33.74
CA SER A 42 0.90 36.72 34.25
C SER A 42 0.10 35.97 33.20
N ALA A 43 0.15 36.38 31.93
CA ALA A 43 -0.58 35.72 30.85
C ALA A 43 0.06 34.36 30.54
N GLU A 44 -0.73 33.31 30.66
CA GLU A 44 -0.33 31.92 30.37
C GLU A 44 -0.72 31.47 28.94
N HIS A 45 -1.64 32.18 28.28
CA HIS A 45 -2.15 31.83 26.96
C HIS A 45 -2.31 33.05 26.06
N LEU A 46 -2.15 32.85 24.75
CA LEU A 46 -2.27 33.92 23.74
C LEU A 46 -3.66 34.59 23.73
N GLU A 47 -4.72 33.86 24.03
CA GLU A 47 -6.08 34.40 24.14
C GLU A 47 -6.17 35.45 25.26
N LYS A 48 -5.63 35.10 26.43
CA LYS A 48 -5.59 36.04 27.58
C LYS A 48 -4.77 37.28 27.29
N LEU A 49 -3.65 37.10 26.55
CA LEU A 49 -2.82 38.25 26.11
C LEU A 49 -3.60 39.16 25.16
N ASN A 50 -4.43 38.61 24.28
CA ASN A 50 -5.28 39.42 23.41
C ASN A 50 -6.41 40.14 24.17
N ASP A 51 -6.99 39.51 25.17
CA ASP A 51 -8.00 40.13 26.04
C ASP A 51 -7.40 41.31 26.81
N ILE A 52 -6.18 41.18 27.33
CA ILE A 52 -5.41 42.27 27.98
C ILE A 52 -5.18 43.41 26.98
N ARG A 53 -4.79 43.08 25.75
CA ARG A 53 -4.64 44.09 24.69
C ARG A 53 -5.91 44.92 24.47
N VAL A 54 -7.05 44.24 24.38
CA VAL A 54 -8.37 44.87 24.16
C VAL A 54 -8.74 45.73 25.39
N SER A 55 -8.46 45.27 26.61
CA SER A 55 -8.75 45.93 27.87
C SER A 55 -7.97 47.25 28.03
N PHE A 56 -6.70 47.28 27.65
CA PHE A 56 -5.85 48.46 27.82
C PHE A 56 -5.76 49.36 26.58
N LEU A 57 -5.57 48.77 25.40
CA LEU A 57 -5.30 49.46 24.13
C LEU A 57 -6.51 49.49 23.17
N GLY A 58 -7.60 48.80 23.47
CA GLY A 58 -8.79 48.77 22.64
C GLY A 58 -9.50 50.10 22.52
N LYS A 59 -10.50 50.24 21.63
CA LYS A 59 -11.30 51.48 21.45
C LYS A 59 -12.00 51.97 22.72
N LYS A 60 -12.26 51.09 23.69
CA LYS A 60 -12.83 51.35 25.01
C LYS A 60 -11.83 51.07 26.13
N GLY A 61 -10.56 50.86 25.80
CA GLY A 61 -9.52 50.52 26.75
C GLY A 61 -9.18 51.67 27.70
N THR A 62 -8.60 51.32 28.87
CA THR A 62 -8.30 52.26 29.95
C THR A 62 -7.35 53.37 29.49
N LEU A 63 -6.30 53.04 28.72
CA LEU A 63 -5.36 54.02 28.17
C LEU A 63 -6.03 54.93 27.13
N THR A 64 -6.93 54.40 26.31
CA THR A 64 -7.72 55.13 25.32
C THR A 64 -8.73 56.08 26.00
N ALA A 65 -9.22 55.70 27.19
CA ALA A 65 -10.11 56.57 27.98
C ALA A 65 -9.37 57.80 28.49
N VAL A 66 -8.11 57.69 28.95
CA VAL A 66 -7.25 58.77 29.32
C VAL A 66 -6.99 59.69 28.12
N LEU A 67 -6.78 59.22 26.92
CA LEU A 67 -6.67 60.03 25.71
C LEU A 67 -7.94 60.83 25.41
N LYS A 68 -9.12 60.28 25.70
CA LYS A 68 -10.39 60.97 25.49
C LYS A 68 -10.61 62.15 26.54
N SER A 69 -10.15 61.99 27.78
CA SER A 69 -10.22 63.01 28.82
C SER A 69 -9.25 64.12 28.56
N MET A 70 -8.30 64.02 27.63
CA MET A 70 -7.43 65.15 27.21
C MET A 70 -8.22 66.32 26.65
N LYS A 71 -9.49 66.22 26.33
CA LYS A 71 -10.34 67.34 25.91
C LYS A 71 -10.53 68.34 27.02
N ASP A 72 -10.47 67.86 28.27
CA ASP A 72 -10.68 68.67 29.46
C ASP A 72 -9.37 69.35 30.00
N VAL A 73 -8.22 69.01 29.39
CA VAL A 73 -6.88 69.52 29.73
C VAL A 73 -6.58 70.80 28.94
N ALA A 74 -5.86 71.70 29.55
CA ALA A 74 -5.46 72.96 28.93
C ALA A 74 -4.67 72.72 27.61
N PRO A 75 -4.85 73.59 26.59
CA PRO A 75 -4.23 73.37 25.27
C PRO A 75 -2.69 73.30 25.31
N GLU A 76 -2.05 73.97 26.26
CA GLU A 76 -0.61 74.00 26.41
C GLU A 76 0.02 72.76 26.99
N ASP A 77 -0.77 71.89 27.72
CA ASP A 77 -0.29 70.68 28.38
C ASP A 77 -0.67 69.40 27.63
N ARG A 78 -1.56 69.48 26.62
CA ARG A 78 -1.96 68.39 25.78
C ARG A 78 -0.77 67.65 25.14
N PRO A 79 0.28 68.31 24.63
CA PRO A 79 1.42 67.60 24.04
C PRO A 79 2.18 66.76 25.07
N LYS A 80 2.26 67.17 26.33
CA LYS A 80 2.94 66.44 27.41
C LYS A 80 2.18 65.14 27.76
N VAL A 81 0.86 65.27 27.98
CA VAL A 81 -0.03 64.09 28.24
C VAL A 81 -0.04 63.19 27.10
N GLY A 82 -0.11 63.68 25.84
CA GLY A 82 -0.01 62.87 24.63
C GLY A 82 1.28 62.04 24.56
N LYS A 83 2.42 62.65 24.99
CA LYS A 83 3.68 61.96 25.06
C LYS A 83 3.66 60.83 26.08
N TRP A 84 3.24 61.09 27.31
CA TRP A 84 3.16 60.08 28.38
C TRP A 84 2.27 58.87 27.98
N VAL A 85 1.12 59.13 27.35
CA VAL A 85 0.23 58.04 26.87
C VAL A 85 0.84 57.27 25.72
N ASN A 86 1.57 57.91 24.80
CA ASN A 86 2.27 57.21 23.72
C ASN A 86 3.43 56.37 24.25
N ASP A 87 4.23 56.93 25.19
CA ASP A 87 5.35 56.22 25.82
C ASP A 87 4.83 54.96 26.58
N ALA A 88 3.74 55.09 27.34
CA ALA A 88 3.09 53.99 28.03
C ALA A 88 2.52 52.98 27.06
N ARG A 89 1.93 53.41 25.93
CA ARG A 89 1.43 52.53 24.88
C ARG A 89 2.55 51.71 24.26
N GLU A 90 3.65 52.34 23.89
CA GLU A 90 4.82 51.67 23.31
C GLU A 90 5.43 50.67 24.30
N SER A 91 5.54 51.04 25.58
CA SER A 91 5.98 50.14 26.64
C SER A 91 5.09 48.90 26.78
N ILE A 92 3.75 49.09 26.76
CA ILE A 92 2.78 47.97 26.80
C ILE A 92 2.89 47.09 25.56
N GLU A 93 2.96 47.68 24.36
CA GLU A 93 3.07 46.93 23.09
C GLU A 93 4.36 46.12 23.05
N ASN A 94 5.50 46.68 23.47
CA ASN A 94 6.78 45.95 23.53
C ASN A 94 6.72 44.75 24.50
N LYS A 95 6.18 44.91 25.71
CA LYS A 95 6.00 43.84 26.69
C LYS A 95 5.07 42.74 26.16
N MET A 96 4.05 43.13 25.40
CA MET A 96 3.15 42.15 24.76
C MET A 96 3.86 41.32 23.70
N GLU A 97 4.71 41.93 22.85
CA GLU A 97 5.51 41.24 21.87
C GLU A 97 6.49 40.26 22.51
N GLU A 98 7.20 40.70 23.56
CA GLU A 98 8.10 39.80 24.31
C GLU A 98 7.35 38.61 24.93
N THR A 99 6.21 38.87 25.57
CA THR A 99 5.41 37.78 26.17
C THR A 99 4.83 36.84 25.13
N LYS A 100 4.38 37.40 24.00
CA LYS A 100 3.92 36.60 22.87
C LYS A 100 5.02 35.69 22.34
N ALA A 101 6.21 36.22 22.10
CA ALA A 101 7.36 35.45 21.64
C ALA A 101 7.73 34.33 22.63
N ARG A 102 7.66 34.60 23.95
CA ARG A 102 7.87 33.60 25.00
C ARG A 102 6.83 32.49 24.93
N LEU A 103 5.53 32.83 24.84
CA LEU A 103 4.44 31.83 24.77
C LEU A 103 4.49 30.99 23.50
N ASP A 104 4.81 31.61 22.36
CA ASP A 104 5.00 30.90 21.09
C ASP A 104 6.19 29.94 21.14
N ALA A 105 7.31 30.36 21.77
CA ALA A 105 8.47 29.50 21.97
C ALA A 105 8.17 28.32 22.92
N GLU A 106 7.41 28.54 23.99
CA GLU A 106 6.98 27.49 24.91
C GLU A 106 6.05 26.50 24.22
N LYS A 107 5.08 26.99 23.45
CA LYS A 107 4.18 26.13 22.63
C LYS A 107 4.97 25.31 21.63
N MET A 108 5.92 25.90 20.93
CA MET A 108 6.79 25.22 19.99
C MET A 108 7.60 24.09 20.67
N LYS A 109 8.16 24.37 21.87
CA LYS A 109 8.90 23.35 22.64
C LYS A 109 8.02 22.16 23.02
N VAL A 110 6.78 22.42 23.45
CA VAL A 110 5.83 21.36 23.79
C VAL A 110 5.48 20.53 22.56
N GLN A 111 5.22 21.19 21.45
CA GLN A 111 4.91 20.53 20.18
C GLN A 111 6.09 19.67 19.70
N LEU A 112 7.30 20.22 19.66
CA LEU A 112 8.50 19.48 19.26
C LEU A 112 8.77 18.26 20.14
N LYS A 113 8.49 18.40 21.45
CA LYS A 113 8.61 17.27 22.38
C LYS A 113 7.57 16.18 22.13
N ALA A 114 6.34 16.58 21.79
CA ALA A 114 5.27 15.63 21.45
C ALA A 114 5.50 14.94 20.10
N GLU A 115 6.13 15.64 19.15
CA GLU A 115 6.47 15.12 17.81
C GLU A 115 7.83 14.40 17.77
N THR A 116 8.50 14.22 18.91
CA THR A 116 9.78 13.50 18.97
C THR A 116 9.58 12.04 18.55
N ILE A 117 10.25 11.64 17.48
CA ILE A 117 10.27 10.27 16.97
C ILE A 117 11.54 9.58 17.49
N ASP A 118 11.38 8.39 18.02
CA ASP A 118 12.54 7.55 18.38
C ASP A 118 13.18 6.98 17.10
N VAL A 119 14.25 7.61 16.68
CA VAL A 119 15.02 7.20 15.49
C VAL A 119 15.83 5.92 15.69
N THR A 120 15.88 5.39 16.92
CA THR A 120 16.55 4.11 17.22
C THR A 120 15.64 2.91 16.98
N LEU A 121 14.32 3.14 16.85
CA LEU A 121 13.41 2.08 16.48
C LEU A 121 13.75 1.58 15.07
N PRO A 122 13.85 0.25 14.86
CA PRO A 122 14.07 -0.29 13.54
C PRO A 122 12.94 0.13 12.61
N SER A 123 13.27 0.51 11.38
CA SER A 123 12.27 0.74 10.34
C SER A 123 11.40 -0.52 10.18
N LYS A 124 10.13 -0.35 9.82
CA LYS A 124 9.31 -1.49 9.39
C LYS A 124 10.08 -2.18 8.27
N MET A 125 10.53 -3.40 8.53
CA MET A 125 11.09 -4.24 7.47
C MET A 125 10.02 -4.32 6.37
N GLN A 126 10.41 -3.96 5.14
CA GLN A 126 9.54 -4.25 4.00
C GLN A 126 9.33 -5.75 3.97
N GLU A 127 8.09 -6.18 4.03
CA GLU A 127 7.78 -7.58 3.79
C GLU A 127 8.24 -7.92 2.38
N ILE A 128 9.24 -8.78 2.30
CA ILE A 128 9.70 -9.31 1.02
C ILE A 128 8.55 -10.16 0.49
N GLY A 129 8.04 -9.79 -0.68
CA GLY A 129 7.01 -10.58 -1.35
C GLY A 129 7.48 -12.01 -1.56
N HIS A 130 6.57 -12.97 -1.42
CA HIS A 130 6.82 -14.38 -1.68
C HIS A 130 6.19 -14.80 -3.00
N ARG A 131 6.85 -15.75 -3.69
CA ARG A 131 6.27 -16.34 -4.90
C ARG A 131 5.05 -17.20 -4.53
N HIS A 132 4.06 -17.19 -5.42
CA HIS A 132 2.89 -18.05 -5.25
C HIS A 132 3.32 -19.53 -5.28
N PRO A 133 2.72 -20.44 -4.49
CA PRO A 133 3.09 -21.87 -4.49
C PRO A 133 3.04 -22.52 -5.87
N ASN A 134 2.05 -22.19 -6.70
CA ASN A 134 1.97 -22.70 -8.08
C ASN A 134 3.18 -22.28 -8.92
N THR A 135 3.64 -21.02 -8.78
CA THR A 135 4.82 -20.54 -9.49
C THR A 135 6.07 -21.33 -9.07
N ILE A 136 6.22 -21.58 -7.77
CA ILE A 136 7.34 -22.39 -7.25
C ILE A 136 7.30 -23.81 -7.82
N ALA A 137 6.11 -24.43 -7.85
CA ALA A 137 5.95 -25.77 -8.40
C ALA A 137 6.24 -25.84 -9.90
N LEU A 138 5.75 -24.86 -10.68
CA LEU A 138 6.03 -24.77 -12.12
C LEU A 138 7.52 -24.62 -12.39
N GLU A 139 8.18 -23.67 -11.75
CA GLU A 139 9.61 -23.43 -11.89
C GLU A 139 10.46 -24.68 -11.52
N GLU A 140 10.05 -25.43 -10.51
CA GLU A 140 10.75 -26.65 -10.13
C GLU A 140 10.62 -27.74 -11.18
N VAL A 141 9.42 -27.95 -11.75
CA VAL A 141 9.22 -28.89 -12.85
C VAL A 141 10.00 -28.46 -14.09
N GLU A 142 9.93 -27.18 -14.46
CA GLU A 142 10.70 -26.62 -15.58
C GLU A 142 12.20 -26.85 -15.39
N ARG A 143 12.73 -26.56 -14.20
CA ARG A 143 14.15 -26.78 -13.86
C ARG A 143 14.58 -28.24 -14.08
N ILE A 144 13.74 -29.20 -13.69
CA ILE A 144 14.03 -30.61 -13.85
C ILE A 144 14.10 -30.96 -15.34
N PHE A 145 13.10 -30.59 -16.13
CA PHE A 145 13.05 -30.93 -17.56
C PHE A 145 14.12 -30.18 -18.37
N VAL A 146 14.38 -28.91 -18.08
CA VAL A 146 15.51 -28.16 -18.70
C VAL A 146 16.84 -28.85 -18.37
N GLY A 147 17.02 -29.36 -17.15
CA GLY A 147 18.18 -30.16 -16.77
C GLY A 147 18.32 -31.45 -17.56
N MET A 148 17.21 -32.06 -18.09
CA MET A 148 17.20 -33.19 -18.96
C MET A 148 17.29 -32.84 -20.47
N GLY A 149 17.48 -31.56 -20.82
CA GLY A 149 17.65 -31.06 -22.18
C GLY A 149 16.34 -30.78 -22.92
N TYR A 150 15.26 -30.49 -22.21
CA TYR A 150 13.99 -30.04 -22.80
C TYR A 150 13.96 -28.53 -22.95
N GLU A 151 13.30 -28.05 -24.02
CA GLU A 151 12.97 -26.64 -24.19
C GLU A 151 11.61 -26.32 -23.57
N VAL A 152 11.46 -25.14 -22.98
CA VAL A 152 10.18 -24.63 -22.48
C VAL A 152 9.52 -23.82 -23.58
N ILE A 153 8.35 -24.25 -24.04
CA ILE A 153 7.60 -23.58 -25.11
C ILE A 153 6.20 -23.24 -24.64
N GLU A 154 5.87 -21.96 -24.65
CA GLU A 154 4.55 -21.45 -24.32
C GLU A 154 3.65 -21.33 -25.54
N GLY A 155 2.34 -21.37 -25.33
CA GLY A 155 1.33 -21.18 -26.36
C GLY A 155 0.15 -20.33 -25.88
N PRO A 156 -0.75 -19.94 -26.80
CA PRO A 156 -1.90 -19.11 -26.48
C PRO A 156 -2.90 -19.83 -25.58
N GLU A 157 -3.50 -19.11 -24.63
CA GLU A 157 -4.60 -19.60 -23.78
C GLU A 157 -5.95 -19.65 -24.55
N VAL A 158 -6.13 -18.71 -25.48
CA VAL A 158 -7.26 -18.71 -26.42
C VAL A 158 -6.85 -19.42 -27.68
N GLU A 159 -7.52 -20.52 -27.98
CA GLU A 159 -7.07 -21.48 -29.01
C GLU A 159 -8.19 -21.81 -30.00
N TYR A 160 -7.80 -22.24 -31.15
CA TYR A 160 -8.72 -22.80 -32.14
C TYR A 160 -9.12 -24.24 -31.78
N ASP A 161 -10.40 -24.59 -32.01
CA ASP A 161 -10.92 -25.97 -31.85
C ASP A 161 -10.07 -26.99 -32.61
N GLU A 162 -9.60 -26.63 -33.80
CA GLU A 162 -8.72 -27.47 -34.62
C GLU A 162 -7.47 -27.94 -33.86
N TYR A 163 -6.78 -27.02 -33.17
CA TYR A 163 -5.58 -27.35 -32.40
C TYR A 163 -5.89 -28.06 -31.08
N ASN A 164 -6.98 -27.66 -30.43
CA ASN A 164 -7.32 -28.21 -29.13
C ASN A 164 -7.89 -29.64 -29.20
N PHE A 165 -8.48 -30.00 -30.36
CA PHE A 165 -9.16 -31.30 -30.53
C PHE A 165 -8.79 -32.02 -31.81
N THR A 166 -9.07 -31.45 -32.98
CA THR A 166 -9.00 -32.18 -34.27
C THR A 166 -7.60 -32.67 -34.55
N LYS A 167 -6.56 -31.88 -34.40
CA LYS A 167 -5.16 -32.24 -34.57
C LYS A 167 -4.63 -33.20 -33.51
N LEU A 168 -5.38 -33.37 -32.42
CA LEU A 168 -5.06 -34.31 -31.35
C LEU A 168 -5.87 -35.62 -31.46
N ASN A 169 -6.39 -35.94 -32.66
CA ASN A 169 -7.18 -37.12 -32.91
C ASN A 169 -8.44 -37.22 -32.02
N ILE A 170 -9.01 -36.11 -31.58
CA ILE A 170 -10.25 -36.08 -30.82
C ILE A 170 -11.41 -35.85 -31.80
N PRO A 171 -12.30 -36.86 -31.96
CA PRO A 171 -13.37 -36.81 -32.96
C PRO A 171 -14.43 -35.74 -32.63
N PRO A 172 -15.19 -35.26 -33.63
CA PRO A 172 -16.19 -34.19 -33.44
C PRO A 172 -17.24 -34.50 -32.38
N ASN A 173 -17.60 -35.76 -32.20
CA ASN A 173 -18.64 -36.19 -31.25
C ASN A 173 -18.06 -36.69 -29.92
N HIS A 174 -16.82 -36.34 -29.60
CA HIS A 174 -16.21 -36.70 -28.32
C HIS A 174 -16.80 -35.87 -27.17
N PRO A 175 -17.15 -36.46 -26.02
CA PRO A 175 -17.73 -35.74 -24.89
C PRO A 175 -16.92 -34.54 -24.43
N ALA A 176 -15.58 -34.58 -24.47
CA ALA A 176 -14.71 -33.46 -24.11
C ALA A 176 -14.92 -32.20 -24.99
N LYS A 177 -15.63 -32.29 -26.10
CA LYS A 177 -16.02 -31.14 -26.95
C LYS A 177 -17.37 -30.57 -26.58
N ASP A 178 -18.05 -31.11 -25.58
CA ASP A 178 -19.33 -30.58 -25.14
C ASP A 178 -19.11 -29.19 -24.49
N GLU A 179 -20.07 -28.27 -24.68
CA GLU A 179 -20.09 -26.97 -24.05
C GLU A 179 -20.13 -27.06 -22.50
N GLN A 180 -20.53 -28.19 -21.96
CA GLN A 180 -20.51 -28.48 -20.53
C GLN A 180 -19.09 -28.61 -19.97
N ASP A 181 -18.13 -29.07 -20.81
CA ASP A 181 -16.76 -29.34 -20.39
C ASP A 181 -15.75 -28.32 -20.92
N THR A 182 -16.12 -27.49 -21.90
CA THR A 182 -15.25 -26.54 -22.60
C THR A 182 -15.84 -25.16 -22.69
N PHE A 183 -15.04 -24.12 -22.34
CA PHE A 183 -15.41 -22.73 -22.51
C PHE A 183 -15.20 -22.25 -23.94
N TYR A 184 -16.24 -22.22 -24.74
CA TYR A 184 -16.21 -21.65 -26.09
C TYR A 184 -16.43 -20.14 -26.07
N ILE A 185 -15.60 -19.41 -26.83
CA ILE A 185 -15.76 -17.99 -27.10
C ILE A 185 -16.61 -17.77 -28.36
N THR A 186 -16.32 -18.56 -29.38
CA THR A 186 -17.09 -18.67 -30.62
C THR A 186 -17.20 -20.16 -30.98
N LYS A 187 -17.88 -20.47 -32.08
CA LYS A 187 -17.98 -21.87 -32.57
C LYS A 187 -16.63 -22.55 -32.74
N ASP A 188 -15.59 -21.80 -33.12
CA ASP A 188 -14.28 -22.34 -33.52
C ASP A 188 -13.14 -21.85 -32.63
N ILE A 189 -13.44 -21.01 -31.58
CA ILE A 189 -12.47 -20.45 -30.67
C ILE A 189 -12.90 -20.74 -29.23
N LEU A 190 -11.96 -21.22 -28.43
CA LEU A 190 -12.20 -21.66 -27.06
C LEU A 190 -11.04 -21.26 -26.13
N LEU A 191 -11.26 -21.39 -24.82
CA LEU A 191 -10.19 -21.43 -23.84
C LEU A 191 -9.61 -22.85 -23.82
N ARG A 192 -8.30 -23.00 -24.04
CA ARG A 192 -7.65 -24.30 -24.14
C ARG A 192 -7.93 -25.17 -22.91
N THR A 193 -8.33 -26.42 -23.15
CA THR A 193 -8.61 -27.39 -22.09
C THR A 193 -7.37 -28.21 -21.68
N GLN A 194 -6.28 -28.07 -22.40
CA GLN A 194 -4.99 -28.74 -22.23
C GLN A 194 -3.88 -27.90 -22.89
N THR A 195 -2.62 -28.21 -22.60
CA THR A 195 -1.48 -27.55 -23.26
C THR A 195 -1.01 -28.27 -24.53
N SER A 196 -1.63 -29.41 -24.90
CA SER A 196 -1.35 -30.19 -26.11
C SER A 196 -1.42 -29.39 -27.44
N PRO A 197 -2.23 -28.33 -27.61
CA PRO A 197 -2.19 -27.49 -28.80
C PRO A 197 -0.79 -26.98 -29.14
N VAL A 198 0.03 -26.70 -28.13
CA VAL A 198 1.42 -26.25 -28.33
C VAL A 198 2.27 -27.35 -28.99
N GLN A 199 2.03 -28.63 -28.63
CA GLN A 199 2.72 -29.76 -29.26
C GLN A 199 2.37 -29.84 -30.75
N ALA A 200 1.10 -29.70 -31.12
CA ALA A 200 0.67 -29.67 -32.52
C ALA A 200 1.32 -28.52 -33.31
N ARG A 201 1.38 -27.32 -32.73
CA ARG A 201 2.02 -26.15 -33.33
C ARG A 201 3.53 -26.36 -33.56
N VAL A 202 4.21 -27.01 -32.62
CA VAL A 202 5.65 -27.31 -32.74
C VAL A 202 5.90 -28.37 -33.80
N MET A 203 5.07 -29.40 -33.85
CA MET A 203 5.16 -30.46 -34.90
C MET A 203 4.97 -29.88 -36.31
N GLU A 204 4.05 -28.96 -36.51
CA GLU A 204 3.84 -28.26 -37.80
C GLU A 204 5.06 -27.47 -38.29
N GLN A 205 5.98 -27.09 -37.43
CA GLN A 205 7.21 -26.42 -37.85
C GLN A 205 8.17 -27.40 -38.57
N GLY A 206 7.98 -28.67 -38.42
CA GLY A 206 8.75 -29.72 -39.11
C GLY A 206 10.22 -29.80 -38.68
N LYS A 207 10.61 -29.19 -37.57
CA LYS A 207 12.00 -29.19 -37.08
C LYS A 207 12.21 -30.34 -36.12
N LEU A 208 13.04 -31.28 -36.48
CA LEU A 208 13.40 -32.44 -35.65
C LEU A 208 14.88 -32.37 -35.25
N PRO A 209 15.26 -32.92 -34.08
CA PRO A 209 14.41 -33.55 -33.08
C PRO A 209 13.59 -32.53 -32.26
N ILE A 210 12.45 -32.96 -31.73
CA ILE A 210 11.64 -32.18 -30.78
C ILE A 210 11.85 -32.76 -29.38
N ARG A 211 12.15 -31.90 -28.42
CA ARG A 211 12.22 -32.25 -27.01
C ARG A 211 11.78 -31.05 -26.21
N MET A 212 10.51 -30.97 -25.81
CA MET A 212 9.91 -29.79 -25.21
C MET A 212 8.99 -30.12 -24.05
N ILE A 213 8.78 -29.14 -23.19
CA ILE A 213 7.64 -29.06 -22.28
C ILE A 213 6.84 -27.80 -22.57
N SER A 214 5.54 -27.86 -22.32
CA SER A 214 4.63 -26.73 -22.44
C SER A 214 3.88 -26.51 -21.14
N PRO A 215 4.38 -25.61 -20.25
CA PRO A 215 3.64 -25.19 -19.07
C PRO A 215 2.57 -24.16 -19.43
N GLY A 216 1.47 -24.14 -18.69
CA GLY A 216 0.49 -23.08 -18.84
C GLY A 216 -0.84 -23.33 -18.15
N ARG A 217 -1.66 -22.29 -18.13
CA ARG A 217 -3.02 -22.38 -17.62
C ARG A 217 -3.91 -23.07 -18.65
N VAL A 218 -4.84 -23.85 -18.13
CA VAL A 218 -5.88 -24.53 -18.89
C VAL A 218 -7.22 -24.32 -18.20
N PHE A 219 -8.30 -24.49 -18.96
CA PHE A 219 -9.64 -24.14 -18.53
C PHE A 219 -10.61 -25.28 -18.84
N ARG A 220 -11.39 -25.67 -17.85
CA ARG A 220 -12.46 -26.66 -17.99
C ARG A 220 -13.70 -26.18 -17.26
N SER A 221 -14.87 -26.43 -17.80
CA SER A 221 -16.14 -26.02 -17.24
C SER A 221 -16.61 -27.00 -16.14
N ASP A 222 -15.71 -27.45 -15.29
CA ASP A 222 -16.01 -28.33 -14.18
C ASP A 222 -16.69 -27.57 -13.03
N GLU A 223 -17.56 -28.24 -12.30
CA GLU A 223 -18.08 -27.72 -11.03
C GLU A 223 -16.95 -27.59 -10.01
N VAL A 224 -16.93 -26.47 -9.32
CA VAL A 224 -15.89 -26.18 -8.31
C VAL A 224 -16.10 -27.01 -7.06
N ASP A 225 -15.12 -27.88 -6.77
CA ASP A 225 -15.08 -28.65 -5.52
C ASP A 225 -13.69 -28.56 -4.86
N ALA A 226 -13.38 -29.45 -3.91
CA ALA A 226 -12.11 -29.47 -3.20
C ALA A 226 -10.92 -29.91 -4.11
N THR A 227 -11.17 -30.47 -5.27
CA THR A 227 -10.18 -31.06 -6.18
C THR A 227 -10.25 -30.50 -7.60
N HIS A 228 -11.35 -29.85 -7.98
CA HIS A 228 -11.57 -29.30 -9.31
C HIS A 228 -11.68 -27.77 -9.27
N SER A 229 -10.95 -27.13 -10.16
CA SER A 229 -11.01 -25.69 -10.41
C SER A 229 -11.21 -25.46 -11.91
N PRO A 230 -12.06 -24.51 -12.32
CA PRO A 230 -12.27 -24.21 -13.74
C PRO A 230 -11.01 -23.66 -14.43
N SER A 231 -10.04 -23.22 -13.66
CA SER A 231 -8.71 -22.80 -14.14
C SER A 231 -7.63 -23.47 -13.31
N PHE A 232 -6.74 -24.18 -13.94
CA PHE A 232 -5.61 -24.83 -13.30
C PHE A 232 -4.38 -24.81 -14.20
N HIS A 233 -3.23 -25.28 -13.70
CA HIS A 233 -2.00 -25.35 -14.48
C HIS A 233 -1.72 -26.78 -14.91
N GLN A 234 -1.25 -26.92 -16.14
CA GLN A 234 -0.83 -28.19 -16.71
C GLN A 234 0.56 -28.01 -17.33
N ILE A 235 1.36 -29.06 -17.32
CA ILE A 235 2.65 -29.14 -18.00
C ILE A 235 2.63 -30.40 -18.84
N GLU A 236 2.75 -30.28 -20.15
CA GLU A 236 2.86 -31.41 -21.04
C GLU A 236 4.24 -31.44 -21.68
N GLY A 237 4.74 -32.67 -21.90
CA GLY A 237 6.02 -32.93 -22.56
C GLY A 237 5.86 -33.70 -23.86
N LEU A 238 6.71 -33.37 -24.85
CA LEU A 238 6.79 -34.04 -26.13
C LEU A 238 8.24 -34.35 -26.49
N VAL A 239 8.48 -35.59 -26.92
CA VAL A 239 9.75 -35.97 -27.53
C VAL A 239 9.46 -36.65 -28.86
N ILE A 240 10.06 -36.15 -29.95
CA ILE A 240 10.06 -36.79 -31.28
C ILE A 240 11.50 -36.87 -31.76
N ASP A 241 12.01 -38.11 -31.87
CA ASP A 241 13.37 -38.37 -32.33
C ASP A 241 13.45 -39.82 -32.87
N LYS A 242 14.56 -40.14 -33.52
CA LYS A 242 14.80 -41.49 -34.05
C LYS A 242 14.99 -42.50 -32.92
N GLY A 243 14.26 -43.59 -32.99
CA GLY A 243 14.43 -44.75 -32.11
C GLY A 243 13.86 -44.57 -30.70
N ILE A 244 13.02 -43.54 -30.46
CA ILE A 244 12.32 -43.35 -29.18
C ILE A 244 11.31 -44.48 -28.95
N THR A 245 11.36 -45.01 -27.75
CA THR A 245 10.53 -46.14 -27.32
C THR A 245 9.72 -45.82 -26.08
N PHE A 246 8.75 -46.68 -25.76
CA PHE A 246 8.02 -46.59 -24.49
C PHE A 246 8.92 -46.75 -23.24
N ALA A 247 10.07 -47.48 -23.42
CA ALA A 247 11.05 -47.60 -22.35
C ALA A 247 11.75 -46.26 -22.05
N ASP A 248 12.03 -45.46 -23.08
CA ASP A 248 12.60 -44.12 -22.91
C ASP A 248 11.62 -43.17 -22.19
N LEU A 249 10.33 -43.22 -22.54
CA LEU A 249 9.27 -42.51 -21.84
C LEU A 249 9.22 -42.90 -20.36
N LYS A 250 9.24 -44.21 -20.05
CA LYS A 250 9.27 -44.72 -18.66
C LYS A 250 10.50 -44.21 -17.91
N GLY A 251 11.68 -44.26 -18.53
CA GLY A 251 12.92 -43.78 -17.93
C GLY A 251 12.89 -42.33 -17.62
N THR A 252 12.41 -41.48 -18.54
CA THR A 252 12.25 -40.05 -18.36
C THR A 252 11.32 -39.73 -17.19
N LEU A 253 10.16 -40.41 -17.14
CA LEU A 253 9.18 -40.16 -16.06
C LEU A 253 9.64 -40.67 -14.69
N ASP A 254 10.45 -41.76 -14.67
CA ASP A 254 11.05 -42.27 -13.42
C ASP A 254 12.09 -41.28 -12.86
N VAL A 255 12.92 -40.72 -13.74
CA VAL A 255 13.87 -39.65 -13.35
C VAL A 255 13.13 -38.40 -12.82
N PHE A 256 12.12 -37.95 -13.57
CA PHE A 256 11.29 -36.80 -13.14
C PHE A 256 10.66 -37.05 -11.78
N ALA A 257 10.04 -38.23 -11.57
CA ALA A 257 9.39 -38.54 -10.30
C ALA A 257 10.38 -38.57 -9.12
N LYS A 258 11.59 -39.08 -9.32
CA LYS A 258 12.64 -39.11 -8.29
C LYS A 258 13.21 -37.73 -7.98
N GLU A 259 13.41 -36.90 -8.98
CA GLU A 259 13.88 -35.52 -8.80
C GLU A 259 12.84 -34.66 -8.05
N LEU A 260 11.53 -34.82 -8.39
CA LEU A 260 10.48 -33.99 -7.78
C LEU A 260 10.05 -34.47 -6.39
N PHE A 261 9.91 -35.80 -6.18
CA PHE A 261 9.35 -36.37 -4.95
C PHE A 261 10.40 -37.06 -4.06
N GLY A 262 11.64 -37.14 -4.51
CA GLY A 262 12.76 -37.72 -3.79
C GLY A 262 13.20 -39.11 -4.36
N PRO A 263 14.45 -39.50 -4.05
CA PRO A 263 15.14 -40.65 -4.71
C PRO A 263 14.49 -42.03 -4.46
N ASP A 264 13.75 -42.17 -3.37
CA ASP A 264 13.08 -43.42 -3.01
C ASP A 264 11.71 -43.58 -3.67
N THR A 265 11.29 -42.61 -4.50
CA THR A 265 10.00 -42.62 -5.19
C THR A 265 9.98 -43.75 -6.22
N LYS A 266 8.91 -44.54 -6.17
CA LYS A 266 8.65 -45.60 -7.16
C LYS A 266 7.55 -45.16 -8.09
N THR A 267 7.67 -45.51 -9.38
CA THR A 267 6.67 -45.28 -10.40
C THR A 267 5.90 -46.56 -10.73
N LYS A 268 4.62 -46.44 -11.00
CA LYS A 268 3.75 -47.54 -11.47
C LYS A 268 2.96 -47.05 -12.68
N PHE A 269 3.04 -47.78 -13.77
CA PHE A 269 2.33 -47.49 -15.01
C PHE A 269 1.10 -48.39 -15.13
N ARG A 270 -0.07 -47.80 -15.29
CA ARG A 270 -1.34 -48.51 -15.51
C ARG A 270 -1.79 -48.26 -16.95
N PRO A 271 -2.10 -49.31 -17.74
CA PRO A 271 -2.67 -49.13 -19.08
C PRO A 271 -3.93 -48.25 -19.04
N HIS A 272 -3.99 -47.29 -19.96
CA HIS A 272 -5.13 -46.39 -20.13
C HIS A 272 -5.35 -46.09 -21.61
N HIS A 273 -6.40 -45.38 -21.95
CA HIS A 273 -6.68 -44.93 -23.31
C HIS A 273 -6.81 -43.42 -23.39
N PHE A 274 -6.03 -42.81 -24.30
CA PHE A 274 -6.18 -41.41 -24.70
C PHE A 274 -6.26 -41.34 -26.23
N PRO A 275 -7.12 -40.49 -26.84
CA PRO A 275 -7.25 -40.37 -28.27
C PRO A 275 -5.96 -40.02 -29.02
N PHE A 276 -5.07 -39.29 -28.38
CA PHE A 276 -3.85 -38.71 -28.94
C PHE A 276 -2.59 -39.56 -28.68
N THR A 277 -2.69 -40.69 -27.94
CA THR A 277 -1.57 -41.58 -27.66
C THR A 277 -1.95 -43.05 -27.80
N GLU A 278 -1.02 -43.91 -28.32
CA GLU A 278 -1.14 -45.35 -28.37
C GLU A 278 0.25 -46.01 -28.44
N PRO A 279 0.67 -46.89 -27.51
CA PRO A 279 -0.03 -47.19 -26.24
C PRO A 279 -0.04 -46.04 -25.26
N SER A 280 -1.06 -46.04 -24.39
CA SER A 280 -1.24 -45.04 -23.35
C SER A 280 -1.17 -45.64 -21.95
N ALA A 281 -0.77 -44.86 -20.97
CA ALA A 281 -0.75 -45.24 -19.57
C ALA A 281 -1.00 -44.06 -18.66
N GLU A 282 -1.53 -44.30 -17.48
CA GLU A 282 -1.48 -43.44 -16.32
C GLU A 282 -0.28 -43.79 -15.45
N VAL A 283 0.30 -42.79 -14.82
CA VAL A 283 1.47 -42.95 -13.96
C VAL A 283 1.12 -42.55 -12.51
N ASP A 284 1.28 -43.53 -11.63
CA ASP A 284 1.21 -43.36 -10.21
C ASP A 284 2.62 -43.31 -9.61
N VAL A 285 2.80 -42.48 -8.56
CA VAL A 285 4.00 -42.51 -7.70
C VAL A 285 3.67 -43.06 -6.33
N SER A 286 4.66 -43.72 -5.72
CA SER A 286 4.52 -44.13 -4.32
C SER A 286 4.26 -42.89 -3.45
N CYS A 287 3.26 -42.98 -2.57
CA CYS A 287 2.87 -41.83 -1.73
C CYS A 287 4.07 -41.31 -0.91
N PHE A 288 4.54 -40.13 -1.24
CA PHE A 288 5.68 -39.49 -0.58
C PHE A 288 5.44 -39.22 0.93
N LYS A 289 4.18 -39.12 1.36
CA LYS A 289 3.84 -38.90 2.78
C LYS A 289 3.99 -40.16 3.64
N CYS A 290 3.69 -41.35 3.10
CA CYS A 290 3.72 -42.61 3.86
C CYS A 290 4.67 -43.66 3.31
N GLY A 291 5.47 -43.35 2.27
CA GLY A 291 6.39 -44.28 1.63
C GLY A 291 5.71 -45.51 1.02
N GLY A 292 4.47 -45.35 0.55
CA GLY A 292 3.71 -46.46 -0.07
C GLY A 292 2.94 -47.37 0.91
N LYS A 293 2.95 -47.05 2.22
CA LYS A 293 2.30 -47.90 3.27
C LYS A 293 0.78 -47.72 3.34
N GLY A 294 0.22 -46.71 2.72
CA GLY A 294 -1.17 -46.31 2.83
C GLY A 294 -1.40 -45.33 3.98
N CYS A 295 -2.06 -44.19 3.70
CA CYS A 295 -2.41 -43.19 4.69
C CYS A 295 -3.68 -42.42 4.23
N ARG A 296 -4.17 -41.51 5.07
CA ARG A 296 -5.35 -40.70 4.74
C ARG A 296 -5.17 -39.86 3.46
N PHE A 297 -3.96 -39.42 3.16
CA PHE A 297 -3.65 -38.61 1.98
C PHE A 297 -3.81 -39.42 0.68
N CYS A 298 -3.26 -40.66 0.62
CA CYS A 298 -3.43 -41.55 -0.51
C CYS A 298 -4.65 -42.47 -0.36
N LYS A 299 -5.61 -42.14 0.50
CA LYS A 299 -6.86 -42.90 0.76
C LYS A 299 -6.62 -44.37 1.07
N GLY A 300 -5.46 -44.74 1.63
CA GLY A 300 -5.09 -46.10 2.00
C GLY A 300 -4.38 -46.91 0.90
N GLU A 301 -4.31 -46.40 -0.33
CA GLU A 301 -3.77 -47.13 -1.47
C GLU A 301 -2.24 -47.21 -1.54
N GLY A 302 -1.56 -46.24 -0.91
CA GLY A 302 -0.11 -46.11 -0.97
C GLY A 302 0.42 -45.50 -2.27
N TRP A 303 -0.43 -45.20 -3.24
CA TRP A 303 -0.11 -44.64 -4.55
C TRP A 303 -0.89 -43.37 -4.81
N ILE A 304 -0.33 -42.47 -5.64
CA ILE A 304 -0.94 -41.21 -6.06
C ILE A 304 -0.76 -41.07 -7.56
N GLU A 305 -1.84 -40.95 -8.29
CA GLU A 305 -1.82 -40.66 -9.72
C GLU A 305 -1.32 -39.22 -9.94
N ILE A 306 -0.38 -39.03 -10.87
CA ILE A 306 0.24 -37.75 -11.15
C ILE A 306 0.06 -37.27 -12.59
N LEU A 307 0.00 -38.17 -13.57
CA LEU A 307 -0.09 -37.81 -14.98
C LEU A 307 -0.55 -38.98 -15.88
N GLY A 308 -1.03 -38.65 -17.09
CA GLY A 308 -1.18 -39.55 -18.21
C GLY A 308 0.01 -39.45 -19.17
N CYS A 309 0.37 -40.55 -19.81
CA CYS A 309 1.45 -40.59 -20.81
C CYS A 309 1.17 -41.60 -21.91
N GLY A 310 1.95 -41.54 -22.99
CA GLY A 310 1.88 -42.50 -24.07
C GLY A 310 2.80 -42.17 -25.22
N MET A 311 2.87 -43.09 -26.18
CA MET A 311 3.48 -42.80 -27.48
C MET A 311 2.49 -42.00 -28.31
N VAL A 312 2.97 -41.01 -29.05
CA VAL A 312 2.11 -40.15 -29.88
C VAL A 312 1.38 -41.02 -30.92
N HIS A 313 0.07 -40.84 -31.01
CA HIS A 313 -0.74 -41.56 -31.97
C HIS A 313 -0.36 -41.21 -33.43
N PRO A 314 -0.29 -42.15 -34.36
CA PRO A 314 0.11 -41.88 -35.75
C PRO A 314 -0.74 -40.82 -36.47
N HIS A 315 -2.01 -40.64 -36.07
CA HIS A 315 -2.87 -39.58 -36.62
C HIS A 315 -2.57 -38.18 -36.10
N VAL A 316 -1.74 -38.05 -35.07
CA VAL A 316 -1.30 -36.77 -34.49
C VAL A 316 0.04 -36.37 -35.08
N LEU A 317 0.88 -37.31 -35.48
CA LEU A 317 2.15 -37.09 -36.18
C LEU A 317 1.92 -36.70 -37.64
#